data_37a05fa5a30e41c46a3f56d2f9d0d171
#
_entry.id   37a05fa5a30e41c46a3f56d2f9d0d171
#
_cell.length_a   1.000
_cell.length_b   1.000
_cell.length_c   1.000
_cell.angle_alpha   90.00
_cell.angle_beta   90.00
_cell.angle_gamma   90.00
#
_symmetry.space_group_name_H-M   'P 1'
#
loop_
_entity.id
_entity.type
_entity.pdbx_description
1 polymer ?
#
loop_
_entity_poly.entity_id
_entity_poly.type
_entity_poly.pdbx_seq_one_letter_code
_entity_poly.pdbx_strand_id
1 'polypeptide(L)'
;MIKRQVIVVKTYCFKLYKAKRNKKLHKVINIAGIIYNHCIALHKRYYRLFKKSLNIYKLQKHLTKLKKIGKFSYFKEVGSQAIQDITQRIDRAYKLFFRNLKHKIRTAPPSFKKIRKYKSFTLKQAGWKLLKGNIIEINKQKYKYFKSRDIEGIVKTITIKRDTLGDIYLYFVCETNENKVLARTGKSVGYDFGLKQFLTASDNEDIKAPLFFKQNANDIKKANRILSRKKETSNHRRLAKIALARLHKKISNQRKDFHFKLANKICSEYALICIEDLNIKGMQKRWGRKISDYGFSEFIKILEYKAREIGSIVQKIDRYYPSSQICHVCGTKNPETKNLAVREWICAKCKTSHDRDRNAAINIWKVGASTFFGEI
;
A
#
# COMPACT_ATOMS: atom_id res chain seq x y z
N MET A 1 3.28 10.84 -37.01
CA MET A 1 2.60 10.41 -35.75
C MET A 1 3.54 10.58 -34.57
N ILE A 2 3.32 11.60 -33.74
CA ILE A 2 4.12 11.84 -32.53
C ILE A 2 3.69 10.78 -31.52
N LYS A 3 4.55 9.77 -31.26
CA LYS A 3 4.33 8.81 -30.16
C LYS A 3 4.29 9.61 -28.85
N ARG A 4 3.12 9.76 -28.25
CA ARG A 4 2.99 10.29 -26.88
C ARG A 4 3.82 9.40 -25.95
N GLN A 5 4.94 9.90 -25.47
CA GLN A 5 5.73 9.24 -24.43
C GLN A 5 4.85 9.12 -23.18
N VAL A 6 4.57 7.88 -22.78
CA VAL A 6 3.81 7.62 -21.55
C VAL A 6 4.78 7.82 -20.37
N ILE A 7 4.58 8.89 -19.62
CA ILE A 7 5.36 9.14 -18.40
C ILE A 7 4.86 8.19 -17.31
N VAL A 8 5.74 7.35 -16.82
CA VAL A 8 5.47 6.44 -15.71
C VAL A 8 6.11 6.95 -14.43
N VAL A 9 5.33 6.89 -13.34
CA VAL A 9 5.80 7.30 -12.03
C VAL A 9 6.23 6.08 -11.23
N LYS A 10 7.53 5.97 -10.96
CA LYS A 10 8.12 4.93 -10.08
C LYS A 10 8.47 5.52 -8.71
N THR A 11 8.30 4.70 -7.66
CA THR A 11 8.70 5.09 -6.30
C THR A 11 9.77 4.14 -5.76
N TYR A 12 10.97 4.67 -5.51
CA TYR A 12 12.07 3.93 -4.88
C TYR A 12 12.06 4.16 -3.38
N CYS A 13 12.23 3.09 -2.61
CA CYS A 13 12.26 3.16 -1.15
C CYS A 13 13.60 2.63 -0.64
N PHE A 14 14.35 3.48 0.08
CA PHE A 14 15.62 3.12 0.69
C PHE A 14 15.61 3.45 2.18
N LYS A 15 16.26 2.61 2.98
CA LYS A 15 16.43 2.83 4.41
C LYS A 15 17.70 3.67 4.64
N LEU A 16 17.64 4.63 5.58
CA LEU A 16 18.85 5.32 6.05
C LEU A 16 19.70 4.42 6.95
N TYR A 17 21.01 4.56 6.87
CA TYR A 17 21.91 4.02 7.89
C TYR A 17 21.60 4.65 9.24
N LYS A 18 21.71 3.86 10.31
CA LYS A 18 21.57 4.39 11.68
C LYS A 18 22.77 5.28 12.00
N ALA A 19 22.50 6.52 12.39
CA ALA A 19 23.51 7.49 12.77
C ALA A 19 22.95 8.50 13.78
N LYS A 20 23.80 9.06 14.64
CA LYS A 20 23.41 10.10 15.62
C LYS A 20 22.71 11.28 14.95
N ARG A 21 23.16 11.67 13.72
CA ARG A 21 22.56 12.75 12.92
C ARG A 21 21.10 12.54 12.54
N ASN A 22 20.59 11.29 12.52
CA ASN A 22 19.18 11.00 12.24
C ASN A 22 18.23 11.62 13.29
N LYS A 23 18.72 11.96 14.49
CA LYS A 23 17.94 12.69 15.52
C LYS A 23 17.37 13.99 14.95
N LYS A 24 18.11 14.70 14.04
CA LYS A 24 17.59 15.91 13.39
C LYS A 24 16.35 15.63 12.56
N LEU A 25 16.33 14.55 11.78
CA LEU A 25 15.16 14.18 10.97
C LEU A 25 13.96 13.80 11.84
N HIS A 26 14.18 13.13 12.98
CA HIS A 26 13.13 12.85 13.96
C HIS A 26 12.55 14.16 14.54
N LYS A 27 13.41 15.14 14.86
CA LYS A 27 13.00 16.46 15.32
C LYS A 27 12.14 17.17 14.26
N VAL A 28 12.61 17.21 13.01
CA VAL A 28 11.88 17.82 11.88
C VAL A 28 10.50 17.14 11.69
N ILE A 29 10.41 15.80 11.75
CA ILE A 29 9.13 15.09 11.66
C ILE A 29 8.19 15.48 12.82
N ASN A 30 8.71 15.64 14.04
CA ASN A 30 7.91 16.07 15.18
C ASN A 30 7.39 17.50 15.00
N ILE A 31 8.25 18.43 14.57
CA ILE A 31 7.85 19.81 14.28
C ILE A 31 6.80 19.85 13.16
N ALA A 32 6.97 19.04 12.10
CA ALA A 32 5.96 18.90 11.05
C ALA A 32 4.59 18.43 11.60
N GLY A 33 4.59 17.55 12.60
CA GLY A 33 3.38 17.15 13.32
C GLY A 33 2.76 18.28 14.15
N ILE A 34 3.59 19.13 14.78
CA ILE A 34 3.12 20.32 15.51
C ILE A 34 2.48 21.32 14.53
N ILE A 35 3.14 21.59 13.39
CA ILE A 35 2.60 22.46 12.34
C ILE A 35 1.27 21.93 11.82
N TYR A 36 1.17 20.60 11.55
CA TYR A 36 -0.08 19.97 11.15
C TYR A 36 -1.20 20.23 12.17
N ASN A 37 -0.94 20.01 13.45
CA ASN A 37 -1.94 20.22 14.50
C ASN A 37 -2.33 21.69 14.63
N HIS A 38 -1.37 22.62 14.52
CA HIS A 38 -1.64 24.05 14.49
C HIS A 38 -2.59 24.42 13.35
N CYS A 39 -2.35 23.89 12.16
CA CYS A 39 -3.21 24.09 11.00
C CYS A 39 -4.63 23.53 11.21
N ILE A 40 -4.77 22.35 11.82
CA ILE A 40 -6.08 21.77 12.15
C ILE A 40 -6.83 22.65 13.18
N ALA A 41 -6.12 23.13 14.21
CA ALA A 41 -6.71 24.05 15.19
C ALA A 41 -7.24 25.33 14.52
N LEU A 42 -6.44 25.90 13.61
CA LEU A 42 -6.81 27.11 12.88
C LEU A 42 -8.02 26.87 11.95
N HIS A 43 -8.06 25.74 11.23
CA HIS A 43 -9.23 25.36 10.43
C HIS A 43 -10.50 25.25 11.27
N LYS A 44 -10.43 24.57 12.43
CA LYS A 44 -11.58 24.41 13.33
C LYS A 44 -12.06 25.77 13.87
N ARG A 45 -11.11 26.63 14.30
CA ARG A 45 -11.42 27.99 14.79
C ARG A 45 -12.06 28.85 13.70
N TYR A 46 -11.49 28.85 12.49
CA TYR A 46 -12.00 29.63 11.37
C TYR A 46 -13.42 29.20 10.98
N TYR A 47 -13.67 27.89 10.91
CA TYR A 47 -15.02 27.38 10.61
C TYR A 47 -16.02 27.73 11.71
N ARG A 48 -15.62 27.65 12.98
CA ARG A 48 -16.50 28.04 14.10
C ARG A 48 -16.95 29.51 14.02
N LEU A 49 -16.00 30.40 13.67
CA LEU A 49 -16.26 31.86 13.60
C LEU A 49 -16.99 32.27 12.31
N PHE A 50 -16.58 31.73 11.18
CA PHE A 50 -17.01 32.23 9.88
C PHE A 50 -17.90 31.27 9.10
N LYS A 51 -18.14 30.06 9.61
CA LYS A 51 -18.87 28.96 8.91
C LYS A 51 -18.34 28.65 7.50
N LYS A 52 -17.11 29.03 7.20
CA LYS A 52 -16.41 28.84 5.91
C LYS A 52 -15.15 28.01 6.05
N SER A 53 -14.77 27.31 5.00
CA SER A 53 -13.49 26.58 4.93
C SER A 53 -12.33 27.55 4.78
N LEU A 54 -11.21 27.29 5.46
CA LEU A 54 -10.01 28.09 5.35
C LEU A 54 -9.25 27.72 4.07
N ASN A 55 -8.99 28.71 3.22
CA ASN A 55 -8.23 28.52 1.99
C ASN A 55 -6.76 28.20 2.27
N ILE A 56 -6.18 27.32 1.47
CA ILE A 56 -4.79 26.88 1.58
C ILE A 56 -3.79 28.04 1.51
N TYR A 57 -4.01 29.02 0.64
CA TYR A 57 -3.11 30.17 0.50
C TYR A 57 -3.13 31.07 1.74
N LYS A 58 -4.30 31.31 2.33
CA LYS A 58 -4.43 32.02 3.60
C LYS A 58 -3.69 31.31 4.73
N LEU A 59 -3.77 29.96 4.75
CA LEU A 59 -3.07 29.13 5.72
C LEU A 59 -1.55 29.22 5.54
N GLN A 60 -1.04 29.15 4.30
CA GLN A 60 0.39 29.30 4.00
C GLN A 60 0.92 30.69 4.36
N LYS A 61 0.16 31.74 4.04
CA LYS A 61 0.49 33.14 4.41
C LYS A 61 0.56 33.31 5.93
N HIS A 62 -0.40 32.70 6.67
CA HIS A 62 -0.37 32.67 8.14
C HIS A 62 0.91 32.00 8.68
N LEU A 63 1.27 30.81 8.19
CA LEU A 63 2.47 30.09 8.63
C LEU A 63 3.75 30.88 8.29
N THR A 64 3.76 31.61 7.18
CA THR A 64 4.90 32.46 6.80
C THR A 64 5.09 33.62 7.78
N LYS A 65 4.00 34.29 8.20
CA LYS A 65 4.03 35.31 9.23
C LYS A 65 4.43 34.71 10.60
N LEU A 66 3.86 33.55 10.96
CA LEU A 66 4.09 32.91 12.24
C LEU A 66 5.57 32.52 12.46
N LYS A 67 6.26 32.06 11.42
CA LYS A 67 7.72 31.75 11.47
C LYS A 67 8.61 32.94 11.84
N LYS A 68 8.13 34.18 11.69
CA LYS A 68 8.87 35.40 12.04
C LYS A 68 8.80 35.67 13.55
N ILE A 69 7.80 35.16 14.25
CA ILE A 69 7.60 35.31 15.70
C ILE A 69 8.54 34.38 16.44
N GLY A 70 9.29 34.86 17.42
CA GLY A 70 10.30 34.10 18.16
C GLY A 70 9.83 32.76 18.69
N LYS A 71 8.65 32.73 19.32
CA LYS A 71 8.02 31.51 19.84
C LYS A 71 7.83 30.38 18.81
N PHE A 72 7.70 30.70 17.51
CA PHE A 72 7.46 29.75 16.42
C PHE A 72 8.64 29.69 15.43
N SER A 73 9.76 30.32 15.73
CA SER A 73 10.94 30.36 14.84
C SER A 73 11.44 28.97 14.45
N TYR A 74 11.29 27.96 15.35
CA TYR A 74 11.66 26.56 15.10
C TYR A 74 10.89 25.91 13.94
N PHE A 75 9.76 26.49 13.48
CA PHE A 75 9.07 26.03 12.26
C PHE A 75 9.95 26.16 11.01
N LYS A 76 10.95 27.06 11.03
CA LYS A 76 11.93 27.19 9.94
C LYS A 76 12.75 25.92 9.70
N GLU A 77 12.96 25.10 10.74
CA GLU A 77 13.71 23.84 10.66
C GLU A 77 13.06 22.81 9.68
N VAL A 78 11.76 22.88 9.47
CA VAL A 78 11.03 21.97 8.57
C VAL A 78 11.27 22.30 7.09
N GLY A 79 11.59 23.54 6.79
CA GLY A 79 11.73 24.03 5.41
C GLY A 79 10.38 24.41 4.76
N SER A 80 10.43 25.34 3.82
CA SER A 80 9.23 25.89 3.17
C SER A 80 8.48 24.85 2.35
N GLN A 81 9.19 24.01 1.61
CA GLN A 81 8.62 22.95 0.76
C GLN A 81 7.82 21.93 1.59
N ALA A 82 8.36 21.48 2.73
CA ALA A 82 7.67 20.55 3.60
C ALA A 82 6.45 21.18 4.28
N ILE A 83 6.51 22.49 4.61
CA ILE A 83 5.35 23.21 5.16
C ILE A 83 4.24 23.33 4.11
N GLN A 84 4.58 23.62 2.86
CA GLN A 84 3.61 23.61 1.76
C GLN A 84 2.99 22.24 1.57
N ASP A 85 3.77 21.15 1.62
CA ASP A 85 3.23 19.79 1.54
C ASP A 85 2.27 19.49 2.69
N ILE A 86 2.59 19.91 3.93
CA ILE A 86 1.69 19.72 5.09
C ILE A 86 0.34 20.41 4.85
N THR A 87 0.35 21.67 4.37
CA THR A 87 -0.89 22.40 4.10
C THR A 87 -1.69 21.77 2.96
N GLN A 88 -1.02 21.28 1.91
CA GLN A 88 -1.66 20.56 0.81
C GLN A 88 -2.25 19.23 1.24
N ARG A 89 -1.60 18.48 2.16
CA ARG A 89 -2.16 17.25 2.73
C ARG A 89 -3.46 17.53 3.50
N ILE A 90 -3.50 18.64 4.23
CA ILE A 90 -4.70 19.07 4.98
C ILE A 90 -5.80 19.47 4.01
N ASP A 91 -5.52 20.28 3.01
CA ASP A 91 -6.47 20.70 1.98
C ASP A 91 -7.09 19.49 1.26
N ARG A 92 -6.25 18.55 0.81
CA ARG A 92 -6.73 17.30 0.20
C ARG A 92 -7.61 16.48 1.13
N ALA A 93 -7.28 16.42 2.43
CA ALA A 93 -8.08 15.71 3.41
C ALA A 93 -9.46 16.37 3.65
N TYR A 94 -9.52 17.69 3.69
CA TYR A 94 -10.81 18.42 3.76
C TYR A 94 -11.62 18.29 2.47
N LYS A 95 -10.98 18.38 1.29
CA LYS A 95 -11.66 18.13 0.01
C LYS A 95 -12.28 16.74 -0.06
N LEU A 96 -11.55 15.72 0.40
CA LEU A 96 -12.07 14.35 0.50
C LEU A 96 -13.24 14.25 1.47
N PHE A 97 -13.14 14.90 2.65
CA PHE A 97 -14.19 14.95 3.64
C PHE A 97 -15.49 15.55 3.06
N PHE A 98 -15.41 16.71 2.42
CA PHE A 98 -16.58 17.37 1.81
C PHE A 98 -17.16 16.57 0.63
N ARG A 99 -16.29 15.95 -0.20
CA ARG A 99 -16.76 15.04 -1.26
C ARG A 99 -17.54 13.86 -0.69
N ASN A 100 -17.03 13.23 0.35
CA ASN A 100 -17.69 12.10 1.00
C ASN A 100 -19.04 12.52 1.62
N LEU A 101 -19.13 13.70 2.25
CA LEU A 101 -20.39 14.25 2.76
C LEU A 101 -21.41 14.42 1.64
N LYS A 102 -21.01 15.00 0.49
CA LYS A 102 -21.89 15.16 -0.67
C LYS A 102 -22.46 13.82 -1.16
N HIS A 103 -21.65 12.74 -1.10
CA HIS A 103 -22.09 11.39 -1.45
C HIS A 103 -22.72 10.61 -0.29
N LYS A 104 -23.10 11.28 0.80
CA LYS A 104 -23.72 10.66 2.01
C LYS A 104 -22.87 9.53 2.62
N ILE A 105 -21.56 9.51 2.37
CA ILE A 105 -20.62 8.54 2.95
C ILE A 105 -20.27 9.02 4.36
N ARG A 106 -20.54 8.17 5.37
CA ARG A 106 -20.18 8.45 6.77
C ARG A 106 -18.69 8.70 6.91
N THR A 107 -18.32 9.91 7.30
CA THR A 107 -16.93 10.35 7.43
C THR A 107 -16.77 11.40 8.53
N ALA A 108 -15.56 11.55 9.05
CA ALA A 108 -15.23 12.57 10.03
C ALA A 108 -14.21 13.58 9.45
N PRO A 109 -14.24 14.84 9.88
CA PRO A 109 -13.28 15.85 9.43
C PRO A 109 -11.85 15.50 9.91
N PRO A 110 -10.83 16.05 9.25
CA PRO A 110 -9.45 15.90 9.69
C PRO A 110 -9.26 16.29 11.14
N SER A 111 -8.58 15.44 11.92
CA SER A 111 -8.41 15.59 13.36
C SER A 111 -6.94 15.74 13.79
N PHE A 112 -6.71 16.12 15.05
CA PHE A 112 -5.38 16.19 15.64
C PHE A 112 -4.67 14.84 15.63
N LYS A 113 -3.36 14.87 15.45
CA LYS A 113 -2.50 13.68 15.51
C LYS A 113 -1.55 13.78 16.71
N LYS A 114 -1.44 12.71 17.48
CA LYS A 114 -0.36 12.62 18.49
C LYS A 114 0.98 12.77 17.76
N ILE A 115 1.87 13.66 18.23
CA ILE A 115 3.14 14.00 17.57
C ILE A 115 3.98 12.75 17.28
N ARG A 116 4.03 11.80 18.22
CA ARG A 116 4.71 10.51 18.04
C ARG A 116 4.14 9.64 16.91
N LYS A 117 2.87 9.86 16.50
CA LYS A 117 2.21 9.17 15.40
C LYS A 117 2.35 9.91 14.06
N TYR A 118 2.83 11.14 14.05
CA TYR A 118 3.16 11.85 12.81
C TYR A 118 4.46 11.28 12.25
N LYS A 119 4.48 10.87 10.97
CA LYS A 119 5.53 9.96 10.48
C LYS A 119 6.38 10.50 9.35
N SER A 120 5.96 11.54 8.63
CA SER A 120 6.65 11.94 7.40
C SER A 120 6.46 13.38 7.01
N PHE A 121 7.42 13.90 6.26
CA PHE A 121 7.32 15.14 5.49
C PHE A 121 7.88 14.91 4.09
N THR A 122 7.44 15.73 3.11
CA THR A 122 7.86 15.63 1.72
C THR A 122 8.54 16.92 1.28
N LEU A 123 9.64 16.78 0.60
CA LEU A 123 10.36 17.84 -0.12
C LEU A 123 10.10 17.63 -1.61
N LYS A 124 9.74 18.71 -2.32
CA LYS A 124 9.48 18.68 -3.76
C LYS A 124 10.76 19.02 -4.53
N GLN A 125 10.89 20.27 -4.93
CA GLN A 125 12.00 20.73 -5.78
C GLN A 125 13.24 21.21 -5.01
N ALA A 126 13.07 21.61 -3.75
CA ALA A 126 14.16 22.18 -2.96
C ALA A 126 14.27 21.56 -1.57
N GLY A 127 15.42 21.79 -0.91
CA GLY A 127 15.71 21.27 0.42
C GLY A 127 16.40 19.92 0.44
N TRP A 128 16.77 19.39 -0.73
CA TRP A 128 17.52 18.15 -0.87
C TRP A 128 18.41 18.14 -2.12
N LYS A 129 19.47 17.33 -2.09
CA LYS A 129 20.36 17.08 -3.22
C LYS A 129 20.91 15.66 -3.14
N LEU A 130 20.85 14.93 -4.24
CA LEU A 130 21.57 13.64 -4.36
C LEU A 130 23.05 13.93 -4.62
N LEU A 131 23.91 13.26 -3.87
CA LEU A 131 25.35 13.32 -4.02
C LEU A 131 25.85 12.00 -4.59
N LYS A 132 27.14 11.94 -5.00
CA LYS A 132 27.75 10.70 -5.51
C LYS A 132 27.59 9.55 -4.52
N GLY A 133 27.37 8.35 -5.04
CA GLY A 133 27.21 7.12 -4.27
C GLY A 133 25.82 6.99 -3.60
N ASN A 134 25.82 6.72 -2.31
CA ASN A 134 24.63 6.49 -1.50
C ASN A 134 24.38 7.60 -0.47
N ILE A 135 24.69 8.85 -0.82
CA ILE A 135 24.58 10.01 0.05
C ILE A 135 23.50 10.95 -0.48
N ILE A 136 22.66 11.42 0.42
CA ILE A 136 21.71 12.49 0.17
C ILE A 136 21.94 13.63 1.16
N GLU A 137 21.87 14.86 0.68
CA GLU A 137 21.81 16.06 1.50
C GLU A 137 20.35 16.47 1.69
N ILE A 138 19.93 16.69 2.94
CA ILE A 138 18.59 17.16 3.32
C ILE A 138 18.78 18.32 4.30
N ASN A 139 18.27 19.51 3.97
CA ASN A 139 18.40 20.72 4.77
C ASN A 139 19.88 20.98 5.17
N LYS A 140 20.78 20.94 4.21
CA LYS A 140 22.25 21.13 4.38
C LYS A 140 22.94 20.07 5.27
N GLN A 141 22.29 18.91 5.51
CA GLN A 141 22.87 17.82 6.27
C GLN A 141 22.97 16.56 5.42
N LYS A 142 24.14 15.91 5.39
CA LYS A 142 24.40 14.69 4.61
C LYS A 142 23.95 13.43 5.36
N TYR A 143 23.26 12.52 4.68
CA TYR A 143 22.77 11.23 5.19
C TYR A 143 23.15 10.11 4.24
N LYS A 144 23.63 8.97 4.77
CA LYS A 144 23.87 7.74 4.02
C LYS A 144 22.62 6.86 4.00
N TYR A 145 22.31 6.24 2.86
CA TYR A 145 21.19 5.30 2.73
C TYR A 145 21.64 3.99 2.07
N PHE A 146 20.91 2.90 2.31
CA PHE A 146 21.16 1.60 1.70
C PHE A 146 20.66 1.62 0.25
N LYS A 147 21.57 1.86 -0.68
CA LYS A 147 21.26 1.88 -2.11
C LYS A 147 21.30 0.44 -2.65
N SER A 148 20.12 -0.22 -2.69
CA SER A 148 19.98 -1.59 -3.19
C SER A 148 19.85 -1.67 -4.72
N ARG A 149 19.57 -0.56 -5.39
CA ARG A 149 19.43 -0.42 -6.85
C ARG A 149 19.59 1.02 -7.26
N ASP A 150 19.83 1.24 -8.54
CA ASP A 150 19.88 2.59 -9.10
C ASP A 150 18.51 3.24 -9.16
N ILE A 151 18.50 4.58 -9.11
CA ILE A 151 17.31 5.39 -9.26
C ILE A 151 17.24 5.81 -10.72
N GLU A 152 16.28 5.25 -11.45
CA GLU A 152 16.03 5.57 -12.84
C GLU A 152 15.10 6.78 -12.96
N GLY A 153 15.35 7.62 -13.98
CA GLY A 153 14.52 8.78 -14.26
C GLY A 153 14.79 10.02 -13.40
N ILE A 154 13.90 10.98 -13.49
CA ILE A 154 14.03 12.29 -12.84
C ILE A 154 13.29 12.27 -11.50
N VAL A 155 14.03 12.47 -10.40
CA VAL A 155 13.41 12.56 -9.07
C VAL A 155 12.62 13.86 -8.94
N LYS A 156 11.30 13.75 -8.73
CA LYS A 156 10.39 14.89 -8.55
C LYS A 156 10.16 15.26 -7.10
N THR A 157 10.03 14.26 -6.23
CA THR A 157 9.81 14.49 -4.81
C THR A 157 10.50 13.44 -3.95
N ILE A 158 10.89 13.86 -2.74
CA ILE A 158 11.42 12.95 -1.73
C ILE A 158 10.56 13.03 -0.47
N THR A 159 10.05 11.88 -0.03
CA THR A 159 9.37 11.77 1.25
C THR A 159 10.27 11.08 2.27
N ILE A 160 10.53 11.78 3.36
CA ILE A 160 11.26 11.26 4.51
C ILE A 160 10.23 10.72 5.51
N LYS A 161 10.30 9.42 5.82
CA LYS A 161 9.32 8.74 6.67
C LYS A 161 10.01 7.91 7.75
N ARG A 162 9.57 8.08 9.01
CA ARG A 162 9.99 7.18 10.10
C ARG A 162 8.94 6.09 10.31
N ASP A 163 9.40 4.88 10.58
CA ASP A 163 8.54 3.77 10.96
C ASP A 163 8.28 3.71 12.48
N THR A 164 7.60 2.66 12.93
CA THR A 164 7.28 2.44 14.35
C THR A 164 8.50 2.07 15.19
N LEU A 165 9.57 1.60 14.58
CA LEU A 165 10.84 1.25 15.24
C LEU A 165 11.83 2.43 15.27
N GLY A 166 11.48 3.56 14.68
CA GLY A 166 12.36 4.72 14.56
C GLY A 166 13.33 4.64 13.37
N ASP A 167 13.25 3.61 12.54
CA ASP A 167 14.01 3.58 11.29
C ASP A 167 13.46 4.65 10.33
N ILE A 168 14.36 5.32 9.60
CA ILE A 168 13.99 6.35 8.60
C ILE A 168 14.15 5.77 7.20
N TYR A 169 13.18 6.02 6.37
CA TYR A 169 13.12 5.63 4.96
C TYR A 169 12.98 6.86 4.08
N LEU A 170 13.65 6.81 2.94
CA LEU A 170 13.53 7.77 1.85
C LEU A 170 12.68 7.16 0.74
N TYR A 171 11.67 7.88 0.31
CA TYR A 171 10.85 7.53 -0.84
C TYR A 171 11.10 8.53 -1.95
N PHE A 172 11.76 8.11 -3.01
CA PHE A 172 12.02 8.91 -4.19
C PHE A 172 10.92 8.65 -5.20
N VAL A 173 10.15 9.67 -5.55
CA VAL A 173 9.16 9.59 -6.62
C VAL A 173 9.81 10.13 -7.88
N CYS A 174 9.96 9.25 -8.86
CA CYS A 174 10.66 9.52 -10.11
C CYS A 174 9.71 9.43 -11.30
N GLU A 175 9.87 10.31 -12.27
CA GLU A 175 9.29 10.18 -13.59
C GLU A 175 10.29 9.48 -14.51
N THR A 176 9.85 8.41 -15.13
CA THR A 176 10.64 7.64 -16.09
C THR A 176 9.91 7.60 -17.43
N ASN A 177 10.67 7.61 -18.51
CA ASN A 177 10.13 7.28 -19.83
C ASN A 177 10.10 5.76 -19.91
N GLU A 178 8.93 5.17 -20.08
CA GLU A 178 8.84 3.74 -20.29
C GLU A 178 8.96 3.37 -21.75
N ASN A 179 9.93 2.50 -22.03
CA ASN A 179 9.81 1.58 -23.14
C ASN A 179 9.02 0.37 -22.63
N LYS A 180 7.72 0.33 -22.85
CA LYS A 180 6.93 -0.85 -22.56
C LYS A 180 7.43 -1.99 -23.44
N VAL A 181 8.25 -2.86 -22.89
CA VAL A 181 8.42 -4.20 -23.43
C VAL A 181 7.17 -4.96 -23.01
N LEU A 182 6.24 -5.15 -23.92
CA LEU A 182 5.10 -6.03 -23.70
C LEU A 182 5.63 -7.44 -23.41
N ALA A 183 5.12 -8.07 -22.37
CA ALA A 183 5.37 -9.49 -22.14
C ALA A 183 4.81 -10.27 -23.33
N ARG A 184 5.69 -10.73 -24.21
CA ARG A 184 5.31 -11.38 -25.49
C ARG A 184 5.12 -12.88 -25.37
N THR A 185 4.84 -13.40 -24.17
CA THR A 185 4.71 -14.86 -23.99
C THR A 185 3.45 -15.44 -24.65
N GLY A 186 2.46 -14.60 -24.97
CA GLY A 186 1.16 -15.05 -25.52
C GLY A 186 0.32 -15.87 -24.52
N LYS A 187 0.91 -16.27 -23.36
CA LYS A 187 0.24 -17.09 -22.36
C LYS A 187 -0.74 -16.27 -21.53
N SER A 188 -1.85 -16.89 -21.17
CA SER A 188 -2.85 -16.31 -20.26
C SER A 188 -3.22 -17.30 -19.17
N VAL A 189 -3.64 -16.79 -18.00
CA VAL A 189 -3.99 -17.59 -16.85
C VAL A 189 -5.11 -16.94 -16.04
N GLY A 190 -5.97 -17.78 -15.41
CA GLY A 190 -6.94 -17.36 -14.42
C GLY A 190 -6.54 -17.85 -13.03
N TYR A 191 -6.68 -16.99 -12.03
CA TYR A 191 -6.40 -17.33 -10.62
C TYR A 191 -7.63 -17.16 -9.74
N ASP A 192 -8.00 -18.22 -9.04
CA ASP A 192 -8.92 -18.17 -7.91
C ASP A 192 -8.16 -18.01 -6.60
N PHE A 193 -8.62 -17.09 -5.71
CA PHE A 193 -8.03 -16.80 -4.40
C PHE A 193 -8.65 -17.68 -3.31
N GLY A 194 -7.93 -18.71 -2.94
CA GLY A 194 -8.42 -19.69 -1.97
C GLY A 194 -7.91 -19.52 -0.54
N LEU A 195 -8.60 -20.18 0.40
CA LEU A 195 -8.14 -20.31 1.78
C LEU A 195 -7.25 -21.55 1.99
N LYS A 196 -7.44 -22.60 1.20
CA LYS A 196 -6.64 -23.85 1.23
C LYS A 196 -5.32 -23.63 0.50
N GLN A 197 -5.39 -23.17 -0.71
CA GLN A 197 -4.28 -22.69 -1.54
C GLN A 197 -4.32 -21.16 -1.58
N PHE A 198 -3.18 -20.49 -1.84
CA PHE A 198 -3.13 -19.05 -1.98
C PHE A 198 -3.76 -18.60 -3.31
N LEU A 199 -3.35 -19.28 -4.38
CA LEU A 199 -3.92 -19.14 -5.72
C LEU A 199 -4.06 -20.54 -6.33
N THR A 200 -5.24 -20.83 -6.88
CA THR A 200 -5.48 -21.97 -7.75
C THR A 200 -5.47 -21.46 -9.18
N ALA A 201 -4.62 -22.03 -10.02
CA ALA A 201 -4.41 -21.58 -11.39
C ALA A 201 -5.22 -22.41 -12.40
N SER A 202 -5.62 -21.80 -13.51
CA SER A 202 -6.34 -22.51 -14.60
C SER A 202 -5.49 -23.54 -15.33
N ASP A 203 -4.17 -23.44 -15.26
CA ASP A 203 -3.18 -24.28 -15.95
C ASP A 203 -2.51 -25.33 -15.04
N ASN A 204 -3.08 -25.61 -13.87
CA ASN A 204 -2.58 -26.55 -12.87
C ASN A 204 -1.35 -26.10 -12.06
N GLU A 205 -0.84 -24.89 -12.25
CA GLU A 205 0.27 -24.34 -11.44
C GLU A 205 -0.22 -23.68 -10.14
N ASP A 206 -0.75 -24.46 -9.22
CA ASP A 206 -1.27 -23.95 -7.95
C ASP A 206 -0.17 -23.40 -7.04
N ILE A 207 -0.50 -22.32 -6.34
CA ILE A 207 0.44 -21.61 -5.49
C ILE A 207 0.04 -21.69 -4.03
N LYS A 208 0.92 -22.29 -3.22
CA LYS A 208 0.83 -22.28 -1.75
C LYS A 208 1.62 -21.12 -1.19
N ALA A 209 1.03 -20.33 -0.31
CA ALA A 209 1.75 -19.29 0.40
C ALA A 209 2.05 -19.68 1.84
N PRO A 210 3.24 -19.36 2.35
CA PRO A 210 3.55 -19.51 3.76
C PRO A 210 2.64 -18.63 4.61
N LEU A 211 2.07 -19.20 5.68
CA LEU A 211 1.32 -18.46 6.68
C LEU A 211 2.28 -17.84 7.71
N PHE A 212 2.94 -16.78 7.35
CA PHE A 212 4.01 -16.16 8.14
C PHE A 212 3.57 -15.74 9.54
N PHE A 213 2.34 -15.23 9.68
CA PHE A 213 1.79 -14.88 10.99
C PHE A 213 1.54 -16.13 11.85
N LYS A 214 0.96 -17.18 11.26
CA LYS A 214 0.69 -18.45 11.95
C LYS A 214 2.00 -19.09 12.43
N GLN A 215 3.05 -19.11 11.60
CA GLN A 215 4.36 -19.65 11.96
C GLN A 215 5.00 -18.92 13.15
N ASN A 216 4.79 -17.60 13.28
CA ASN A 216 5.33 -16.78 14.36
C ASN A 216 4.29 -16.51 15.49
N ALA A 217 3.14 -17.21 15.50
CA ALA A 217 2.05 -16.94 16.44
C ALA A 217 2.46 -17.10 17.90
N ASN A 218 3.26 -18.13 18.22
CA ASN A 218 3.75 -18.38 19.57
C ASN A 218 4.67 -17.25 20.08
N ASP A 219 5.59 -16.76 19.24
CA ASP A 219 6.46 -15.65 19.59
C ASP A 219 5.69 -14.35 19.81
N ILE A 220 4.68 -14.10 18.95
CA ILE A 220 3.76 -12.97 19.12
C ILE A 220 2.98 -13.09 20.42
N LYS A 221 2.45 -14.28 20.76
CA LYS A 221 1.72 -14.55 21.98
C LYS A 221 2.59 -14.31 23.21
N LYS A 222 3.84 -14.83 23.21
CA LYS A 222 4.85 -14.58 24.26
C LYS A 222 5.15 -13.10 24.40
N ALA A 223 5.43 -12.40 23.30
CA ALA A 223 5.74 -10.96 23.32
C ALA A 223 4.57 -10.11 23.81
N ASN A 224 3.32 -10.43 23.46
CA ASN A 224 2.12 -9.78 23.97
C ASN A 224 1.95 -10.02 25.47
N ARG A 225 2.17 -11.26 25.97
CA ARG A 225 2.11 -11.58 27.41
C ARG A 225 3.17 -10.79 28.20
N ILE A 226 4.40 -10.69 27.67
CA ILE A 226 5.44 -9.87 28.30
C ILE A 226 5.02 -8.40 28.34
N LEU A 227 4.47 -7.88 27.25
CA LEU A 227 4.03 -6.51 27.16
C LEU A 227 2.89 -6.17 28.12
N SER A 228 1.88 -7.06 28.25
CA SER A 228 0.73 -6.84 29.14
C SER A 228 1.12 -6.75 30.63
N ARG A 229 2.15 -7.52 31.04
CA ARG A 229 2.65 -7.55 32.43
C ARG A 229 3.49 -6.32 32.82
N LYS A 230 3.83 -5.43 31.87
CA LYS A 230 4.70 -4.27 32.16
C LYS A 230 3.89 -3.01 32.47
N LYS A 231 4.28 -2.27 33.50
CA LYS A 231 3.68 -0.98 33.91
C LYS A 231 3.66 0.00 32.73
N GLU A 232 2.57 0.72 32.52
CA GLU A 232 2.30 1.50 31.30
C GLU A 232 3.37 2.53 30.93
N THR A 233 3.93 3.21 31.91
CA THR A 233 4.91 4.30 31.74
C THR A 233 6.35 3.81 31.75
N SER A 234 6.61 2.52 32.07
CA SER A 234 7.95 2.00 32.28
C SER A 234 8.79 1.90 30.99
N ASN A 235 10.10 2.05 31.13
CA ASN A 235 11.06 1.78 30.06
C ASN A 235 10.99 0.32 29.58
N HIS A 236 10.75 -0.63 30.50
CA HIS A 236 10.58 -2.04 30.15
C HIS A 236 9.37 -2.27 29.25
N ARG A 237 8.25 -1.57 29.48
CA ARG A 237 7.10 -1.62 28.55
C ARG A 237 7.45 -1.03 27.17
N ARG A 238 8.24 0.05 27.12
CA ARG A 238 8.73 0.62 25.87
C ARG A 238 9.59 -0.39 25.08
N LEU A 239 10.50 -1.09 25.76
CA LEU A 239 11.35 -2.12 25.14
C LEU A 239 10.50 -3.31 24.66
N ALA A 240 9.54 -3.79 25.45
CA ALA A 240 8.63 -4.85 25.06
C ALA A 240 7.78 -4.47 23.81
N LYS A 241 7.30 -3.22 23.73
CA LYS A 241 6.62 -2.70 22.52
C LYS A 241 7.52 -2.73 21.28
N ILE A 242 8.79 -2.40 21.44
CA ILE A 242 9.78 -2.45 20.35
C ILE A 242 10.02 -3.89 19.91
N ALA A 243 10.17 -4.83 20.84
CA ALA A 243 10.35 -6.25 20.53
C ALA A 243 9.15 -6.81 19.75
N LEU A 244 7.93 -6.57 20.22
CA LEU A 244 6.70 -6.96 19.50
C LEU A 244 6.62 -6.32 18.11
N ALA A 245 6.94 -5.05 17.98
CA ALA A 245 6.93 -4.34 16.70
C ALA A 245 7.98 -4.90 15.72
N ARG A 246 9.13 -5.40 16.21
CA ARG A 246 10.14 -6.08 15.38
C ARG A 246 9.60 -7.39 14.80
N LEU A 247 8.89 -8.20 15.60
CA LEU A 247 8.25 -9.44 15.13
C LEU A 247 7.24 -9.14 14.01
N HIS A 248 6.32 -8.21 14.24
CA HIS A 248 5.37 -7.82 13.21
C HIS A 248 6.03 -7.27 11.94
N LYS A 249 7.12 -6.52 12.08
CA LYS A 249 7.89 -6.01 10.93
C LYS A 249 8.55 -7.13 10.15
N LYS A 250 9.14 -8.14 10.85
CA LYS A 250 9.73 -9.33 10.23
C LYS A 250 8.68 -10.04 9.36
N ILE A 251 7.52 -10.36 9.93
CA ILE A 251 6.42 -11.04 9.24
C ILE A 251 5.94 -10.22 8.03
N SER A 252 5.73 -8.93 8.19
CA SER A 252 5.33 -8.05 7.08
C SER A 252 6.37 -8.01 5.95
N ASN A 253 7.66 -7.99 6.30
CA ASN A 253 8.72 -8.01 5.30
C ASN A 253 8.81 -9.35 4.55
N GLN A 254 8.71 -10.49 5.26
CA GLN A 254 8.71 -11.83 4.68
C GLN A 254 7.53 -12.00 3.70
N ARG A 255 6.31 -11.60 4.12
CA ARG A 255 5.14 -11.63 3.25
C ARG A 255 5.30 -10.74 2.01
N LYS A 256 5.80 -9.54 2.20
CA LYS A 256 6.03 -8.61 1.10
C LYS A 256 7.09 -9.12 0.11
N ASP A 257 8.17 -9.73 0.58
CA ASP A 257 9.19 -10.36 -0.27
C ASP A 257 8.60 -11.50 -1.10
N PHE A 258 7.81 -12.38 -0.45
CA PHE A 258 7.07 -13.44 -1.13
C PHE A 258 6.13 -12.88 -2.21
N HIS A 259 5.33 -11.86 -1.89
CA HIS A 259 4.41 -11.25 -2.84
C HIS A 259 5.13 -10.63 -4.04
N PHE A 260 6.27 -9.97 -3.83
CA PHE A 260 7.04 -9.38 -4.94
C PHE A 260 7.69 -10.45 -5.82
N LYS A 261 8.25 -11.51 -5.24
CA LYS A 261 8.83 -12.63 -5.98
C LYS A 261 7.78 -13.35 -6.81
N LEU A 262 6.64 -13.64 -6.18
CA LEU A 262 5.52 -14.31 -6.86
C LEU A 262 4.93 -13.45 -7.98
N ALA A 263 4.63 -12.18 -7.71
CA ALA A 263 4.11 -11.28 -8.73
C ALA A 263 5.08 -11.11 -9.90
N ASN A 264 6.39 -11.07 -9.63
CA ASN A 264 7.40 -11.01 -10.68
C ASN A 264 7.41 -12.29 -11.53
N LYS A 265 7.35 -13.48 -10.90
CA LYS A 265 7.25 -14.77 -11.60
C LYS A 265 6.02 -14.78 -12.51
N ILE A 266 4.83 -14.52 -11.96
CA ILE A 266 3.57 -14.54 -12.71
C ILE A 266 3.62 -13.54 -13.89
N CYS A 267 4.03 -12.31 -13.66
CA CYS A 267 4.05 -11.30 -14.74
C CYS A 267 5.13 -11.56 -15.81
N SER A 268 6.21 -12.27 -15.49
CA SER A 268 7.20 -12.67 -16.51
C SER A 268 6.74 -13.86 -17.34
N GLU A 269 5.81 -14.66 -16.83
CA GLU A 269 5.33 -15.88 -17.47
C GLU A 269 4.06 -15.67 -18.29
N TYR A 270 3.13 -14.82 -17.82
CA TYR A 270 1.84 -14.59 -18.45
C TYR A 270 1.66 -13.15 -18.92
N ALA A 271 1.19 -12.99 -20.16
CA ALA A 271 0.82 -11.71 -20.74
C ALA A 271 -0.53 -11.20 -20.22
N LEU A 272 -1.50 -12.12 -20.02
CA LEU A 272 -2.83 -11.81 -19.48
C LEU A 272 -3.08 -12.63 -18.21
N ILE A 273 -3.42 -11.93 -17.13
CA ILE A 273 -3.66 -12.51 -15.80
C ILE A 273 -5.08 -12.14 -15.38
N CYS A 274 -5.98 -13.12 -15.33
CA CYS A 274 -7.38 -12.92 -14.95
C CYS A 274 -7.58 -13.25 -13.47
N ILE A 275 -8.25 -12.35 -12.73
CA ILE A 275 -8.54 -12.51 -11.30
C ILE A 275 -9.94 -12.01 -10.97
N GLU A 276 -10.51 -12.42 -9.85
CA GLU A 276 -11.76 -11.85 -9.33
C GLU A 276 -11.57 -10.50 -8.63
N ASP A 277 -12.58 -9.61 -8.71
CA ASP A 277 -12.66 -8.41 -7.87
C ASP A 277 -13.19 -8.76 -6.48
N LEU A 278 -12.34 -9.27 -5.60
CA LEU A 278 -12.72 -9.79 -4.30
C LEU A 278 -13.18 -8.72 -3.30
N ASN A 279 -14.27 -8.99 -2.58
CA ASN A 279 -14.65 -8.24 -1.40
C ASN A 279 -13.82 -8.67 -0.16
N ILE A 280 -12.54 -8.31 -0.17
CA ILE A 280 -11.59 -8.69 0.89
C ILE A 280 -12.04 -8.23 2.28
N LYS A 281 -12.73 -7.07 2.39
CA LYS A 281 -13.27 -6.59 3.66
C LYS A 281 -14.38 -7.51 4.20
N GLY A 282 -15.25 -8.01 3.34
CA GLY A 282 -16.27 -8.99 3.68
C GLY A 282 -15.65 -10.32 4.10
N MET A 283 -14.66 -10.79 3.35
CA MET A 283 -13.91 -12.02 3.68
C MET A 283 -13.19 -11.91 5.03
N GLN A 284 -12.61 -10.77 5.37
CA GLN A 284 -11.95 -10.53 6.66
C GLN A 284 -12.90 -10.65 7.85
N LYS A 285 -14.18 -10.31 7.70
CA LYS A 285 -15.16 -10.47 8.76
C LYS A 285 -15.41 -11.94 9.10
N ARG A 286 -15.39 -12.84 8.10
CA ARG A 286 -15.68 -14.28 8.25
C ARG A 286 -14.41 -15.09 8.60
N TRP A 287 -13.28 -14.81 7.95
CA TRP A 287 -12.03 -15.59 8.06
C TRP A 287 -10.80 -14.71 8.41
N GLY A 288 -11.01 -13.70 9.25
CA GLY A 288 -10.13 -12.57 9.49
C GLY A 288 -8.65 -12.87 9.63
N ARG A 289 -8.27 -13.86 10.44
CA ARG A 289 -6.84 -14.18 10.69
C ARG A 289 -6.15 -14.68 9.43
N LYS A 290 -6.73 -15.63 8.71
CA LYS A 290 -6.12 -16.26 7.55
C LYS A 290 -6.05 -15.31 6.35
N ILE A 291 -7.14 -14.57 6.09
CA ILE A 291 -7.19 -13.53 5.07
C ILE A 291 -6.17 -12.41 5.34
N SER A 292 -6.01 -12.02 6.62
CA SER A 292 -5.03 -11.00 7.02
C SER A 292 -3.60 -11.52 6.90
N ASP A 293 -3.35 -12.82 7.15
CA ASP A 293 -2.04 -13.43 7.01
C ASP A 293 -1.64 -13.54 5.53
N TYR A 294 -2.51 -13.97 4.66
CA TYR A 294 -2.28 -14.00 3.22
C TYR A 294 -2.05 -12.59 2.63
N GLY A 295 -2.80 -11.59 3.08
CA GLY A 295 -2.64 -10.21 2.63
C GLY A 295 -3.02 -9.98 1.18
N PHE A 296 -4.09 -10.60 0.68
CA PHE A 296 -4.55 -10.53 -0.72
C PHE A 296 -4.61 -9.11 -1.30
N SER A 297 -5.11 -8.13 -0.52
CA SER A 297 -5.12 -6.72 -0.97
C SER A 297 -3.72 -6.16 -1.26
N GLU A 298 -2.70 -6.59 -0.52
CA GLU A 298 -1.31 -6.17 -0.75
C GLU A 298 -0.76 -6.89 -1.99
N PHE A 299 -1.04 -8.18 -2.13
CA PHE A 299 -0.62 -8.98 -3.27
C PHE A 299 -1.19 -8.44 -4.58
N ILE A 300 -2.51 -8.21 -4.66
CA ILE A 300 -3.17 -7.67 -5.87
C ILE A 300 -2.53 -6.34 -6.30
N LYS A 301 -2.27 -5.43 -5.36
CA LYS A 301 -1.60 -4.15 -5.66
C LYS A 301 -0.17 -4.33 -6.17
N ILE A 302 0.55 -5.31 -5.63
CA ILE A 302 1.91 -5.63 -6.08
C ILE A 302 1.86 -6.28 -7.47
N LEU A 303 0.90 -7.17 -7.72
CA LEU A 303 0.69 -7.80 -9.02
C LEU A 303 0.37 -6.75 -10.09
N GLU A 304 -0.58 -5.85 -9.84
CA GLU A 304 -0.91 -4.73 -10.75
C GLU A 304 0.27 -3.79 -10.99
N TYR A 305 1.10 -3.57 -9.95
CA TYR A 305 2.31 -2.77 -10.08
C TYR A 305 3.34 -3.46 -10.97
N LYS A 306 3.59 -4.76 -10.74
CA LYS A 306 4.54 -5.56 -11.52
C LYS A 306 4.08 -5.78 -12.96
N ALA A 307 2.80 -6.04 -13.16
CA ALA A 307 2.22 -6.16 -14.48
C ALA A 307 2.46 -4.89 -15.33
N ARG A 308 2.21 -3.71 -14.75
CA ARG A 308 2.54 -2.44 -15.42
C ARG A 308 4.03 -2.27 -15.70
N GLU A 309 4.91 -2.75 -14.82
CA GLU A 309 6.36 -2.65 -14.99
C GLU A 309 6.88 -3.57 -16.10
N ILE A 310 6.33 -4.79 -16.23
CA ILE A 310 6.76 -5.84 -17.18
C ILE A 310 5.99 -5.74 -18.52
N GLY A 311 4.79 -5.15 -18.50
CA GLY A 311 3.92 -5.04 -19.66
C GLY A 311 2.82 -6.11 -19.73
N SER A 312 2.63 -6.90 -18.67
CA SER A 312 1.51 -7.82 -18.53
C SER A 312 0.22 -7.08 -18.20
N ILE A 313 -0.92 -7.71 -18.42
CA ILE A 313 -2.25 -7.16 -18.16
C ILE A 313 -2.91 -7.94 -17.04
N VAL A 314 -3.44 -7.24 -16.04
CA VAL A 314 -4.28 -7.83 -14.98
C VAL A 314 -5.72 -7.46 -15.26
N GLN A 315 -6.49 -8.44 -15.73
CA GLN A 315 -7.93 -8.31 -15.99
C GLN A 315 -8.71 -8.78 -14.77
N LYS A 316 -9.60 -7.94 -14.26
CA LYS A 316 -10.54 -8.31 -13.20
C LYS A 316 -11.89 -8.64 -13.78
N ILE A 317 -12.44 -9.78 -13.39
CA ILE A 317 -13.81 -10.14 -13.70
C ILE A 317 -14.78 -9.59 -12.66
N ASP A 318 -16.08 -9.57 -13.00
CA ASP A 318 -17.12 -9.12 -12.09
C ASP A 318 -17.14 -9.93 -10.78
N ARG A 319 -17.31 -9.24 -9.67
CA ARG A 319 -17.35 -9.80 -8.30
C ARG A 319 -18.48 -10.82 -8.10
N TYR A 320 -19.58 -10.63 -8.80
CA TYR A 320 -20.79 -11.44 -8.65
C TYR A 320 -20.87 -12.59 -9.64
N TYR A 321 -19.89 -12.70 -10.54
CA TYR A 321 -19.82 -13.84 -11.45
C TYR A 321 -19.65 -15.14 -10.67
N PRO A 322 -20.57 -16.14 -10.84
CA PRO A 322 -20.56 -17.35 -10.04
C PRO A 322 -19.52 -18.38 -10.54
N SER A 323 -18.25 -17.99 -10.58
CA SER A 323 -17.13 -18.76 -11.14
C SER A 323 -17.08 -20.22 -10.65
N SER A 324 -17.31 -20.44 -9.36
CA SER A 324 -17.29 -21.79 -8.76
C SER A 324 -18.56 -22.60 -8.98
N GLN A 325 -19.66 -21.99 -9.50
CA GLN A 325 -20.95 -22.67 -9.66
C GLN A 325 -21.25 -23.06 -11.10
N ILE A 326 -20.49 -22.54 -12.06
CA ILE A 326 -20.69 -22.79 -13.49
C ILE A 326 -19.71 -23.89 -13.93
N CYS A 327 -20.22 -24.93 -14.61
CA CYS A 327 -19.36 -25.92 -15.24
C CYS A 327 -18.54 -25.27 -16.36
N HIS A 328 -17.22 -25.33 -16.27
CA HIS A 328 -16.33 -24.71 -17.27
C HIS A 328 -16.41 -25.40 -18.65
N VAL A 329 -17.00 -26.62 -18.74
CA VAL A 329 -17.13 -27.36 -19.99
C VAL A 329 -18.41 -26.99 -20.73
N CYS A 330 -19.57 -27.10 -20.08
CA CYS A 330 -20.88 -26.94 -20.73
C CYS A 330 -21.68 -25.71 -20.29
N GLY A 331 -21.17 -24.88 -19.38
CA GLY A 331 -21.84 -23.68 -18.90
C GLY A 331 -23.02 -23.91 -17.92
N THR A 332 -23.39 -25.16 -17.61
CA THR A 332 -24.50 -25.48 -16.70
C THR A 332 -24.17 -25.07 -15.29
N LYS A 333 -25.09 -24.38 -14.60
CA LYS A 333 -24.92 -23.93 -13.22
C LYS A 333 -25.26 -25.06 -12.25
N ASN A 334 -24.39 -25.34 -11.28
CA ASN A 334 -24.62 -26.24 -10.14
C ASN A 334 -24.78 -25.40 -8.85
N PRO A 335 -26.03 -25.30 -8.31
CA PRO A 335 -26.27 -24.52 -7.08
C PRO A 335 -25.62 -25.12 -5.82
N GLU A 336 -25.37 -26.42 -5.78
CA GLU A 336 -24.82 -27.12 -4.60
C GLU A 336 -23.40 -26.62 -4.27
N THR A 337 -22.62 -26.23 -5.27
CA THR A 337 -21.29 -25.65 -5.09
C THR A 337 -21.29 -24.28 -4.40
N LYS A 338 -22.47 -23.68 -4.14
CA LYS A 338 -22.62 -22.53 -3.25
C LYS A 338 -22.19 -22.88 -1.82
N ASN A 339 -22.38 -24.13 -1.41
CA ASN A 339 -21.82 -24.62 -0.16
C ASN A 339 -20.30 -24.76 -0.26
N LEU A 340 -19.59 -24.05 0.60
CA LEU A 340 -18.11 -24.06 0.62
C LEU A 340 -17.48 -25.38 1.03
N ALA A 341 -18.25 -26.30 1.61
CA ALA A 341 -17.82 -27.64 1.97
C ALA A 341 -17.71 -28.59 0.74
N VAL A 342 -18.50 -28.31 -0.30
CA VAL A 342 -18.44 -29.07 -1.56
C VAL A 342 -17.16 -28.69 -2.31
N ARG A 343 -16.21 -29.59 -2.41
CA ARG A 343 -14.92 -29.41 -3.07
C ARG A 343 -14.83 -30.05 -4.44
N GLU A 344 -15.45 -31.23 -4.56
CA GLU A 344 -15.52 -32.00 -5.78
C GLU A 344 -16.99 -32.19 -6.15
N TRP A 345 -17.29 -32.14 -7.43
CA TRP A 345 -18.66 -32.31 -7.92
C TRP A 345 -18.68 -32.81 -9.38
N ILE A 346 -19.76 -33.48 -9.73
CA ILE A 346 -19.97 -33.97 -11.11
C ILE A 346 -21.07 -33.14 -11.76
N CYS A 347 -20.82 -32.63 -12.96
CA CYS A 347 -21.80 -31.87 -13.71
C CYS A 347 -22.98 -32.73 -14.11
N ALA A 348 -24.20 -32.32 -13.74
CA ALA A 348 -25.42 -33.09 -14.07
C ALA A 348 -25.64 -33.24 -15.58
N LYS A 349 -25.23 -32.24 -16.41
CA LYS A 349 -25.43 -32.24 -17.85
C LYS A 349 -24.33 -33.00 -18.59
N CYS A 350 -23.07 -32.62 -18.45
CA CYS A 350 -21.96 -33.19 -19.22
C CYS A 350 -21.17 -34.28 -18.52
N LYS A 351 -21.56 -34.64 -17.28
CA LYS A 351 -20.95 -35.70 -16.45
C LYS A 351 -19.46 -35.49 -16.13
N THR A 352 -18.90 -34.35 -16.42
CA THR A 352 -17.50 -34.04 -16.09
C THR A 352 -17.33 -33.85 -14.58
N SER A 353 -16.29 -34.49 -14.02
CA SER A 353 -15.88 -34.28 -12.64
C SER A 353 -15.05 -33.06 -12.49
N HIS A 354 -15.29 -32.25 -11.45
CA HIS A 354 -14.64 -30.98 -11.21
C HIS A 354 -14.10 -30.89 -9.78
N ASP A 355 -12.84 -30.43 -9.63
CA ASP A 355 -12.43 -29.72 -8.44
C ASP A 355 -13.00 -28.30 -8.50
N ARG A 356 -13.61 -27.85 -7.43
CA ARG A 356 -14.34 -26.59 -7.36
C ARG A 356 -13.44 -25.36 -7.61
N ASP A 357 -12.28 -25.35 -6.95
CA ASP A 357 -11.36 -24.19 -6.98
C ASP A 357 -10.69 -24.13 -8.39
N ARG A 358 -10.40 -25.31 -8.99
CA ARG A 358 -9.89 -25.42 -10.36
C ARG A 358 -10.93 -24.99 -11.39
N ASN A 359 -12.16 -25.46 -11.26
CA ASN A 359 -13.25 -25.06 -12.13
C ASN A 359 -13.47 -23.55 -12.10
N ALA A 360 -13.38 -22.95 -10.90
CA ALA A 360 -13.46 -21.49 -10.74
C ALA A 360 -12.32 -20.77 -11.49
N ALA A 361 -11.08 -21.24 -11.33
CA ALA A 361 -9.92 -20.63 -12.01
C ALA A 361 -10.04 -20.66 -13.54
N ILE A 362 -10.53 -21.76 -14.11
CA ILE A 362 -10.77 -21.87 -15.56
C ILE A 362 -11.89 -20.91 -16.00
N ASN A 363 -12.98 -20.80 -15.24
CA ASN A 363 -14.05 -19.85 -15.55
C ASN A 363 -13.60 -18.40 -15.46
N ILE A 364 -12.79 -18.06 -14.43
CA ILE A 364 -12.16 -16.73 -14.29
C ILE A 364 -11.30 -16.41 -15.51
N TRP A 365 -10.51 -17.39 -15.97
CA TRP A 365 -9.71 -17.24 -17.18
C TRP A 365 -10.56 -17.01 -18.40
N LYS A 366 -11.57 -17.85 -18.68
CA LYS A 366 -12.45 -17.74 -19.85
C LYS A 366 -13.12 -16.37 -19.92
N VAL A 367 -13.80 -15.96 -18.84
CA VAL A 367 -14.50 -14.67 -18.78
C VAL A 367 -13.54 -13.50 -18.87
N GLY A 368 -12.40 -13.57 -18.19
CA GLY A 368 -11.42 -12.49 -18.24
C GLY A 368 -10.78 -12.34 -19.62
N ALA A 369 -10.50 -13.44 -20.31
CA ALA A 369 -9.97 -13.43 -21.67
C ALA A 369 -11.01 -12.88 -22.66
N SER A 370 -12.26 -13.37 -22.63
CA SER A 370 -13.33 -12.87 -23.50
C SER A 370 -13.59 -11.36 -23.30
N THR A 371 -13.66 -10.93 -22.03
CA THR A 371 -13.81 -9.48 -21.73
C THR A 371 -12.65 -8.65 -22.27
N PHE A 372 -11.43 -9.19 -22.23
CA PHE A 372 -10.25 -8.49 -22.71
C PHE A 372 -10.22 -8.39 -24.25
N PHE A 373 -10.59 -9.45 -24.95
CA PHE A 373 -10.61 -9.49 -26.42
C PHE A 373 -11.89 -8.90 -27.03
N GLY A 374 -12.88 -8.53 -26.21
CA GLY A 374 -14.15 -7.94 -26.69
C GLY A 374 -15.12 -8.96 -27.31
N GLU A 375 -15.02 -10.24 -26.90
CA GLU A 375 -15.85 -11.36 -27.42
C GLU A 375 -17.11 -11.61 -26.57
N ILE A 376 -17.53 -10.67 -25.71
CA ILE A 376 -18.78 -10.75 -24.90
C ILE A 376 -19.69 -9.59 -25.24
#